data_0cca02008db29db7845f676e3f332446
#
_entry.id   0cca02008db29db7845f676e3f332446
#
_cell.length_a   1.000
_cell.length_b   1.000
_cell.length_c   1.000
_cell.angle_alpha   90.00
_cell.angle_beta   90.00
_cell.angle_gamma   90.00
#
_symmetry.space_group_name_H-M   'P 1'
#
loop_
_entity.id
_entity.type
_entity.pdbx_description
1 polymer ?
#
loop_
_entity_poly.entity_id
_entity_poly.type
_entity_poly.pdbx_seq_one_letter_code
_entity_poly.pdbx_strand_id
1 'polypeptide(L)'
;MKLHKIKHKIASKIILNLYFNSWRIFIYKNIYKYDIGKNVKIGRSLINSEIVFIGDNSTIGNNNHISCKTFKMGNDSKIISKNRIIGKSNFSIGNNSRIISDHYIDCWNDVGIGNHTWLAGIGSQIWTHGSLHTKTGKKLDVKLGNGIYIGSGCCIAPGVSIKDNCLIGLGSVITNSFDTENCLILGNPAKVVKAEINWRKNW
;
A
#
# COMPACT_ATOMS: atom_id res chain seq x y z
N MET A 1 2.15 25.87 -15.49
CA MET A 1 2.77 24.59 -15.08
C MET A 1 3.94 24.75 -14.09
N LYS A 2 4.95 25.61 -14.30
CA LYS A 2 6.07 25.80 -13.34
C LYS A 2 5.64 26.32 -11.95
N LEU A 3 4.72 27.27 -11.86
CA LEU A 3 4.27 27.88 -10.60
C LEU A 3 3.55 26.88 -9.68
N HIS A 4 2.78 25.96 -10.26
CA HIS A 4 2.07 24.90 -9.51
C HIS A 4 3.07 23.91 -8.89
N LYS A 5 4.09 23.50 -9.63
CA LYS A 5 5.17 22.63 -9.12
C LYS A 5 5.97 23.28 -7.98
N ILE A 6 6.20 24.59 -8.05
CA ILE A 6 6.90 25.34 -6.98
C ILE A 6 6.05 25.39 -5.71
N LYS A 7 4.75 25.69 -5.83
CA LYS A 7 3.83 25.71 -4.68
C LYS A 7 3.77 24.35 -3.97
N HIS A 8 3.70 23.25 -4.74
CA HIS A 8 3.71 21.90 -4.19
C HIS A 8 5.03 21.56 -3.49
N LYS A 9 6.17 21.97 -4.03
CA LYS A 9 7.49 21.73 -3.42
C LYS A 9 7.68 22.49 -2.10
N ILE A 10 7.16 23.71 -2.01
CA ILE A 10 7.18 24.51 -0.77
C ILE A 10 6.22 23.89 0.25
N ALA A 11 4.99 23.58 -0.15
CA ALA A 11 4.00 22.99 0.71
C ALA A 11 4.45 21.64 1.28
N SER A 12 5.13 20.79 0.51
CA SER A 12 5.65 19.51 1.01
C SER A 12 6.72 19.68 2.10
N LYS A 13 7.60 20.67 1.99
CA LYS A 13 8.58 20.99 3.05
C LYS A 13 7.89 21.49 4.32
N ILE A 14 6.85 22.30 4.18
CA ILE A 14 6.07 22.80 5.31
C ILE A 14 5.36 21.65 6.00
N ILE A 15 4.67 20.77 5.28
CA ILE A 15 3.90 19.64 5.80
C ILE A 15 4.76 18.75 6.73
N LEU A 16 5.99 18.43 6.34
CA LEU A 16 6.88 17.57 7.12
C LEU A 16 7.30 18.19 8.46
N ASN A 17 7.26 19.53 8.57
CA ASN A 17 7.66 20.26 9.78
C ASN A 17 6.47 20.71 10.64
N LEU A 18 5.23 20.59 10.16
CA LEU A 18 4.06 20.95 10.95
C LEU A 18 3.86 20.00 12.13
N TYR A 19 3.61 20.57 13.31
CA TYR A 19 3.35 19.78 14.51
C TYR A 19 1.92 19.23 14.55
N PHE A 20 0.90 20.05 14.22
CA PHE A 20 -0.50 19.69 14.36
C PHE A 20 -1.05 18.99 13.12
N ASN A 21 -1.77 17.87 13.34
CA ASN A 21 -2.48 17.12 12.30
C ASN A 21 -3.48 17.98 11.51
N SER A 22 -4.23 18.84 12.19
CA SER A 22 -5.23 19.71 11.57
C SER A 22 -4.66 20.60 10.48
N TRP A 23 -3.47 21.15 10.69
CA TRP A 23 -2.79 21.98 9.71
C TRP A 23 -2.34 21.20 8.47
N ARG A 24 -1.85 19.97 8.66
CA ARG A 24 -1.51 19.10 7.53
C ARG A 24 -2.74 18.73 6.70
N ILE A 25 -3.84 18.36 7.37
CA ILE A 25 -5.11 18.07 6.70
C ILE A 25 -5.63 19.30 5.96
N PHE A 26 -5.55 20.47 6.58
CA PHE A 26 -5.95 21.73 5.94
C PHE A 26 -5.17 21.97 4.63
N ILE A 27 -3.84 21.79 4.64
CA ILE A 27 -3.00 21.94 3.44
C ILE A 27 -3.38 20.89 2.38
N TYR A 28 -3.53 19.64 2.76
CA TYR A 28 -3.90 18.58 1.83
C TYR A 28 -5.29 18.81 1.20
N LYS A 29 -6.28 19.23 1.99
CA LYS A 29 -7.62 19.53 1.47
C LYS A 29 -7.66 20.80 0.60
N ASN A 30 -7.02 21.87 1.04
CA ASN A 30 -7.23 23.19 0.42
C ASN A 30 -6.18 23.53 -0.66
N ILE A 31 -4.93 23.08 -0.51
CA ILE A 31 -3.86 23.37 -1.48
C ILE A 31 -3.73 22.23 -2.48
N TYR A 32 -3.72 20.97 -2.01
CA TYR A 32 -3.61 19.79 -2.88
C TYR A 32 -4.96 19.33 -3.43
N LYS A 33 -6.08 19.79 -2.85
CA LYS A 33 -7.45 19.40 -3.23
C LYS A 33 -7.73 17.89 -3.08
N TYR A 34 -7.13 17.28 -2.07
CA TYR A 34 -7.36 15.89 -1.76
C TYR A 34 -8.70 15.66 -1.08
N ASP A 35 -9.36 14.57 -1.43
CA ASP A 35 -10.58 14.12 -0.76
C ASP A 35 -10.20 13.30 0.47
N ILE A 36 -10.43 13.88 1.65
CA ILE A 36 -10.06 13.31 2.95
C ILE A 36 -11.30 13.27 3.83
N GLY A 37 -11.67 12.09 4.27
CA GLY A 37 -12.83 11.83 5.09
C GLY A 37 -12.79 12.42 6.50
N LYS A 38 -13.70 11.97 7.34
CA LYS A 38 -13.83 12.38 8.74
C LYS A 38 -12.84 11.63 9.63
N ASN A 39 -12.42 12.24 10.75
CA ASN A 39 -11.55 11.65 11.76
C ASN A 39 -10.22 11.09 11.23
N VAL A 40 -9.75 11.57 10.09
CA VAL A 40 -8.49 11.13 9.49
C VAL A 40 -7.31 11.73 10.25
N LYS A 41 -6.27 10.91 10.46
CA LYS A 41 -5.00 11.35 11.05
C LYS A 41 -3.88 11.18 10.03
N ILE A 42 -3.13 12.25 9.76
CA ILE A 42 -1.97 12.24 8.89
C ILE A 42 -0.77 12.76 9.68
N GLY A 43 0.21 11.91 9.91
CA GLY A 43 1.46 12.26 10.54
C GLY A 43 2.38 13.08 9.63
N ARG A 44 3.65 13.22 10.00
CA ARG A 44 4.68 13.87 9.19
C ARG A 44 5.09 12.96 8.04
N SER A 45 4.21 12.84 7.05
CA SER A 45 4.36 12.01 5.85
C SER A 45 4.09 12.85 4.61
N LEU A 46 4.78 12.53 3.53
CA LEU A 46 4.61 13.18 2.24
C LEU A 46 3.63 12.36 1.38
N ILE A 47 2.55 13.01 0.98
CA ILE A 47 1.60 12.47 -0.01
C ILE A 47 1.67 13.40 -1.22
N ASN A 48 2.17 12.90 -2.34
CA ASN A 48 2.36 13.65 -3.58
C ASN A 48 1.81 12.85 -4.76
N SER A 49 0.51 12.66 -4.79
CA SER A 49 -0.23 11.98 -5.86
C SER A 49 -1.15 12.96 -6.57
N GLU A 50 -1.51 12.68 -7.82
CA GLU A 50 -2.40 13.56 -8.59
C GLU A 50 -3.83 13.53 -8.03
N ILE A 51 -4.29 12.33 -7.68
CA ILE A 51 -5.63 12.10 -7.13
C ILE A 51 -5.47 11.33 -5.82
N VAL A 52 -6.11 11.82 -4.75
CA VAL A 52 -6.05 11.19 -3.43
C VAL A 52 -7.44 11.11 -2.81
N PHE A 53 -7.80 9.89 -2.37
CA PHE A 53 -8.99 9.62 -1.57
C PHE A 53 -8.55 8.90 -0.29
N ILE A 54 -8.92 9.41 0.86
CA ILE A 54 -8.67 8.79 2.16
C ILE A 54 -9.99 8.69 2.90
N GLY A 55 -10.41 7.46 3.16
CA GLY A 55 -11.66 7.16 3.85
C GLY A 55 -11.67 7.55 5.33
N ASP A 56 -12.86 7.53 5.92
CA ASP A 56 -13.10 7.92 7.30
C ASP A 56 -12.30 7.08 8.31
N ASN A 57 -11.97 7.66 9.46
CA ASN A 57 -11.28 7.05 10.60
C ASN A 57 -9.90 6.46 10.26
N SER A 58 -9.33 6.80 9.12
CA SER A 58 -8.08 6.23 8.62
C SER A 58 -6.86 7.00 9.12
N THR A 59 -5.73 6.31 9.19
CA THR A 59 -4.49 6.90 9.72
C THR A 59 -3.31 6.65 8.78
N ILE A 60 -2.61 7.72 8.43
CA ILE A 60 -1.27 7.69 7.84
C ILE A 60 -0.30 8.24 8.90
N GLY A 61 0.62 7.41 9.38
CA GLY A 61 1.56 7.77 10.44
C GLY A 61 2.69 8.67 9.94
N ASN A 62 3.91 8.47 10.45
CA ASN A 62 5.03 9.35 10.16
C ASN A 62 6.00 8.76 9.12
N ASN A 63 6.73 9.65 8.43
CA ASN A 63 7.83 9.30 7.54
C ASN A 63 7.44 8.40 6.35
N ASN A 64 6.15 8.35 5.99
CA ASN A 64 5.74 7.69 4.76
C ASN A 64 5.99 8.62 3.57
N HIS A 65 6.37 8.03 2.44
CA HIS A 65 6.47 8.70 1.16
C HIS A 65 5.55 8.01 0.15
N ILE A 66 4.45 8.68 -0.19
CA ILE A 66 3.43 8.21 -1.13
C ILE A 66 3.45 9.11 -2.35
N SER A 67 3.84 8.57 -3.50
CA SER A 67 3.94 9.30 -4.77
C SER A 67 3.56 8.36 -5.92
N CYS A 68 2.32 8.42 -6.33
CA CYS A 68 1.74 7.62 -7.42
C CYS A 68 0.69 8.46 -8.15
N LYS A 69 0.11 7.95 -9.23
CA LYS A 69 -0.93 8.67 -9.96
C LYS A 69 -2.17 8.86 -9.09
N THR A 70 -2.79 7.77 -8.69
CA THR A 70 -3.95 7.78 -7.80
C THR A 70 -3.62 7.02 -6.52
N PHE A 71 -3.87 7.64 -5.37
CA PHE A 71 -3.78 7.00 -4.06
C PHE A 71 -5.18 6.90 -3.46
N LYS A 72 -5.67 5.68 -3.27
CA LYS A 72 -6.96 5.42 -2.64
C LYS A 72 -6.79 4.60 -1.37
N MET A 73 -7.35 5.07 -0.27
CA MET A 73 -7.35 4.41 1.03
C MET A 73 -8.77 4.33 1.57
N GLY A 74 -9.20 3.12 1.88
CA GLY A 74 -10.53 2.85 2.45
C GLY A 74 -10.68 3.33 3.90
N ASN A 75 -11.87 3.12 4.46
CA ASN A 75 -12.20 3.49 5.83
C ASN A 75 -11.47 2.60 6.85
N ASP A 76 -11.22 3.14 8.05
CA ASP A 76 -10.66 2.42 9.20
C ASP A 76 -9.30 1.76 8.92
N SER A 77 -8.59 2.25 7.91
CA SER A 77 -7.35 1.67 7.43
C SER A 77 -6.11 2.43 7.94
N LYS A 78 -4.98 1.75 8.01
CA LYS A 78 -3.76 2.31 8.62
C LYS A 78 -2.53 2.06 7.74
N ILE A 79 -1.77 3.11 7.47
CA ILE A 79 -0.40 3.06 6.95
C ILE A 79 0.50 3.63 8.03
N ILE A 80 1.31 2.80 8.69
CA ILE A 80 1.95 3.21 9.95
C ILE A 80 3.14 4.13 9.66
N SER A 81 4.32 3.62 9.37
CA SER A 81 5.46 4.53 9.23
C SER A 81 6.54 4.03 8.28
N LYS A 82 7.31 4.99 7.75
CA LYS A 82 8.50 4.76 6.91
C LYS A 82 8.23 3.94 5.64
N ASN A 83 6.97 3.80 5.22
CA ASN A 83 6.63 3.10 3.99
C ASN A 83 6.90 3.97 2.77
N ARG A 84 7.29 3.35 1.68
CA ARG A 84 7.51 3.99 0.39
C ARG A 84 6.57 3.37 -0.64
N ILE A 85 5.63 4.17 -1.15
CA ILE A 85 4.67 3.79 -2.21
C ILE A 85 4.97 4.71 -3.38
N ILE A 86 5.71 4.21 -4.37
CA ILE A 86 6.34 5.06 -5.39
C ILE A 86 6.05 4.51 -6.79
N GLY A 87 5.59 5.34 -7.69
CA GLY A 87 5.39 4.96 -9.09
C GLY A 87 4.57 5.94 -9.91
N LYS A 88 4.06 5.49 -11.05
CA LYS A 88 3.32 6.30 -12.02
C LYS A 88 1.88 5.83 -12.23
N SER A 89 1.50 4.72 -11.62
CA SER A 89 0.17 4.10 -11.71
C SER A 89 -0.62 4.27 -10.42
N ASN A 90 -1.65 3.46 -10.24
CA ASN A 90 -2.60 3.61 -9.14
C ASN A 90 -2.23 2.68 -7.98
N PHE A 91 -2.42 3.18 -6.78
CA PHE A 91 -2.38 2.41 -5.55
C PHE A 91 -3.72 2.46 -4.84
N SER A 92 -4.20 1.31 -4.40
CA SER A 92 -5.40 1.23 -3.56
C SER A 92 -5.23 0.26 -2.40
N ILE A 93 -5.79 0.62 -1.26
CA ILE A 93 -5.93 -0.24 -0.09
C ILE A 93 -7.37 -0.15 0.42
N GLY A 94 -7.98 -1.30 0.66
CA GLY A 94 -9.38 -1.41 1.08
C GLY A 94 -9.63 -0.99 2.53
N ASN A 95 -10.84 -1.26 3.01
CA ASN A 95 -11.27 -0.95 4.36
C ASN A 95 -10.63 -1.88 5.41
N ASN A 96 -10.44 -1.39 6.63
CA ASN A 96 -9.89 -2.15 7.76
C ASN A 96 -8.55 -2.83 7.46
N SER A 97 -7.77 -2.27 6.54
CA SER A 97 -6.51 -2.84 6.07
C SER A 97 -5.31 -2.10 6.64
N ARG A 98 -4.17 -2.76 6.72
CA ARG A 98 -2.99 -2.20 7.37
C ARG A 98 -1.71 -2.43 6.57
N ILE A 99 -0.89 -1.40 6.49
CA ILE A 99 0.51 -1.47 6.08
C ILE A 99 1.33 -1.01 7.29
N ILE A 100 2.13 -1.90 7.85
CA ILE A 100 2.84 -1.59 9.09
C ILE A 100 4.01 -0.67 8.78
N SER A 101 5.24 -1.10 8.78
CA SER A 101 6.36 -0.16 8.65
C SER A 101 7.49 -0.66 7.75
N ASP A 102 8.23 0.29 7.18
CA ASP A 102 9.44 0.03 6.41
C ASP A 102 9.21 -0.88 5.18
N HIS A 103 8.03 -0.81 4.56
CA HIS A 103 7.74 -1.54 3.33
C HIS A 103 8.02 -0.68 2.10
N TYR A 104 8.41 -1.34 1.00
CA TYR A 104 8.56 -0.73 -0.31
C TYR A 104 7.51 -1.27 -1.28
N ILE A 105 6.72 -0.39 -1.87
CA ILE A 105 5.66 -0.72 -2.83
C ILE A 105 5.92 0.07 -4.11
N ASP A 106 6.30 -0.65 -5.14
CA ASP A 106 6.48 -0.12 -6.47
C ASP A 106 5.15 -0.06 -7.20
N CYS A 107 4.76 1.12 -7.66
CA CYS A 107 3.52 1.38 -8.37
C CYS A 107 3.76 1.84 -9.82
N TRP A 108 4.67 1.21 -10.55
CA TRP A 108 4.82 1.43 -12.00
C TRP A 108 3.64 0.87 -12.79
N ASN A 109 3.04 -0.21 -12.31
CA ASN A 109 1.71 -0.70 -12.66
C ASN A 109 0.83 -0.64 -11.42
N ASP A 110 -0.45 -0.98 -11.55
CA ASP A 110 -1.41 -0.84 -10.45
C ASP A 110 -1.13 -1.82 -9.31
N VAL A 111 -1.29 -1.34 -8.08
CA VAL A 111 -1.28 -2.19 -6.87
C VAL A 111 -2.61 -2.03 -6.15
N GLY A 112 -3.31 -3.16 -6.00
CA GLY A 112 -4.55 -3.25 -5.24
C GLY A 112 -4.40 -4.16 -4.03
N ILE A 113 -4.73 -3.63 -2.85
CA ILE A 113 -4.81 -4.38 -1.59
C ILE A 113 -6.26 -4.36 -1.15
N GLY A 114 -6.85 -5.54 -0.94
CA GLY A 114 -8.25 -5.69 -0.56
C GLY A 114 -8.57 -5.24 0.86
N ASN A 115 -9.81 -5.51 1.28
CA ASN A 115 -10.29 -5.21 2.62
C ASN A 115 -9.70 -6.19 3.65
N HIS A 116 -9.54 -5.74 4.91
CA HIS A 116 -9.07 -6.60 6.01
C HIS A 116 -7.72 -7.27 5.72
N THR A 117 -6.89 -6.70 4.85
CA THR A 117 -5.61 -7.25 4.42
C THR A 117 -4.46 -6.50 5.06
N TRP A 118 -3.52 -7.23 5.63
CA TRP A 118 -2.42 -6.68 6.40
C TRP A 118 -1.07 -7.02 5.78
N LEU A 119 -0.32 -6.00 5.39
CA LEU A 119 1.11 -6.09 5.14
C LEU A 119 1.81 -5.86 6.50
N ALA A 120 2.08 -6.96 7.20
CA ALA A 120 2.49 -6.96 8.59
C ALA A 120 4.02 -6.91 8.75
N GLY A 121 4.45 -6.55 9.94
CA GLY A 121 5.87 -6.46 10.28
C GLY A 121 6.61 -5.39 9.52
N ILE A 122 7.77 -5.73 8.98
CA ILE A 122 8.67 -4.80 8.28
C ILE A 122 9.31 -5.45 7.06
N GLY A 123 9.82 -4.60 6.14
CA GLY A 123 10.78 -5.00 5.11
C GLY A 123 10.21 -5.77 3.92
N SER A 124 8.87 -5.91 3.79
CA SER A 124 8.30 -6.53 2.61
C SER A 124 8.33 -5.59 1.41
N GLN A 125 8.43 -6.18 0.22
CA GLN A 125 8.53 -5.47 -1.04
C GLN A 125 7.47 -5.98 -2.03
N ILE A 126 6.79 -5.04 -2.70
CA ILE A 126 5.87 -5.33 -3.81
C ILE A 126 6.44 -4.66 -5.06
N TRP A 127 6.64 -5.44 -6.12
CA TRP A 127 7.19 -4.95 -7.37
C TRP A 127 6.15 -5.08 -8.49
N THR A 128 6.04 -4.06 -9.33
CA THR A 128 5.12 -4.03 -10.48
C THR A 128 5.83 -3.78 -11.81
N HIS A 129 7.15 -3.60 -11.79
CA HIS A 129 7.98 -3.60 -13.00
C HIS A 129 9.16 -4.52 -12.80
N GLY A 130 9.71 -5.03 -13.89
CA GLY A 130 10.83 -5.93 -13.87
C GLY A 130 11.94 -5.48 -14.82
N SER A 131 13.01 -6.29 -14.89
CA SER A 131 14.09 -6.10 -15.84
C SER A 131 13.62 -6.35 -17.28
N LEU A 132 14.50 -6.09 -18.26
CA LEU A 132 14.30 -6.34 -19.70
C LEU A 132 13.82 -7.76 -20.04
N HIS A 133 13.98 -8.72 -19.14
CA HIS A 133 13.55 -10.11 -19.32
C HIS A 133 12.12 -10.37 -18.83
N THR A 134 11.48 -9.41 -18.15
CA THR A 134 10.07 -9.53 -17.81
C THR A 134 9.23 -9.28 -19.05
N LYS A 135 8.36 -10.24 -19.34
CA LYS A 135 7.53 -10.34 -20.54
C LYS A 135 6.92 -9.00 -20.92
N THR A 136 7.42 -8.39 -21.98
CA THR A 136 6.84 -7.21 -22.62
C THR A 136 5.38 -7.48 -23.00
N GLY A 137 4.48 -6.51 -22.74
CA GLY A 137 3.08 -6.57 -23.18
C GLY A 137 2.09 -7.18 -22.18
N LYS A 138 2.49 -7.67 -21.00
CA LYS A 138 1.58 -8.13 -19.95
C LYS A 138 1.36 -7.04 -18.92
N LYS A 139 0.11 -6.93 -18.41
CA LYS A 139 -0.16 -6.14 -17.21
C LYS A 139 0.59 -6.77 -16.03
N LEU A 140 1.41 -5.97 -15.38
CA LEU A 140 2.22 -6.38 -14.23
C LEU A 140 1.60 -5.89 -12.92
N ASP A 141 0.28 -5.66 -12.94
CA ASP A 141 -0.48 -5.25 -11.76
C ASP A 141 -0.38 -6.31 -10.66
N VAL A 142 -0.22 -5.88 -9.42
CA VAL A 142 -0.29 -6.78 -8.27
C VAL A 142 -1.64 -6.61 -7.59
N LYS A 143 -2.32 -7.74 -7.33
CA LYS A 143 -3.63 -7.78 -6.69
C LYS A 143 -3.61 -8.69 -5.49
N LEU A 144 -3.82 -8.12 -4.33
CA LEU A 144 -3.96 -8.83 -3.07
C LEU A 144 -5.44 -8.79 -2.66
N GLY A 145 -6.06 -9.94 -2.51
CA GLY A 145 -7.47 -10.08 -2.15
C GLY A 145 -7.79 -9.59 -0.75
N ASN A 146 -8.96 -9.96 -0.27
CA ASN A 146 -9.43 -9.60 1.05
C ASN A 146 -8.93 -10.59 2.12
N GLY A 147 -8.77 -10.10 3.34
CA GLY A 147 -8.48 -11.00 4.45
C GLY A 147 -7.10 -11.65 4.41
N ILE A 148 -6.14 -11.08 3.69
CA ILE A 148 -4.79 -11.63 3.60
C ILE A 148 -3.93 -11.08 4.74
N TYR A 149 -3.11 -11.95 5.32
CA TYR A 149 -2.03 -11.54 6.23
C TYR A 149 -0.68 -11.88 5.60
N ILE A 150 0.18 -10.88 5.47
CA ILE A 150 1.50 -11.02 4.86
C ILE A 150 2.55 -10.77 5.95
N GLY A 151 3.37 -11.78 6.23
CA GLY A 151 4.45 -11.70 7.20
C GLY A 151 5.56 -10.74 6.78
N SER A 152 6.49 -10.48 7.69
CA SER A 152 7.66 -9.61 7.45
C SER A 152 8.56 -10.14 6.33
N GLY A 153 9.23 -9.25 5.62
CA GLY A 153 10.30 -9.59 4.68
C GLY A 153 9.85 -10.33 3.43
N CYS A 154 8.56 -10.32 3.09
CA CYS A 154 8.06 -10.96 1.87
C CYS A 154 8.40 -10.14 0.62
N CYS A 155 8.70 -10.83 -0.48
CA CYS A 155 8.90 -10.21 -1.79
C CYS A 155 7.83 -10.70 -2.76
N ILE A 156 7.06 -9.77 -3.34
CA ILE A 156 5.98 -10.07 -4.29
C ILE A 156 6.41 -9.58 -5.68
N ALA A 157 6.44 -10.50 -6.62
CA ALA A 157 6.86 -10.25 -8.00
C ALA A 157 5.76 -9.55 -8.82
N PRO A 158 6.14 -8.89 -9.94
CA PRO A 158 5.20 -8.26 -10.86
C PRO A 158 4.16 -9.24 -11.42
N GLY A 159 2.91 -8.77 -11.54
CA GLY A 159 1.81 -9.54 -12.13
C GLY A 159 1.19 -10.58 -11.20
N VAL A 160 1.58 -10.62 -9.93
CA VAL A 160 1.05 -11.57 -8.95
C VAL A 160 -0.36 -11.16 -8.50
N SER A 161 -1.26 -12.15 -8.47
CA SER A 161 -2.58 -12.06 -7.85
C SER A 161 -2.72 -13.13 -6.78
N ILE A 162 -3.21 -12.75 -5.60
CA ILE A 162 -3.45 -13.68 -4.47
C ILE A 162 -4.92 -13.53 -4.07
N LYS A 163 -5.62 -14.66 -4.00
CA LYS A 163 -7.04 -14.73 -3.60
C LYS A 163 -7.24 -14.48 -2.11
N ASP A 164 -8.49 -14.46 -1.69
CA ASP A 164 -8.91 -14.07 -0.36
C ASP A 164 -8.47 -15.05 0.76
N ASN A 165 -8.38 -14.52 1.97
CA ASN A 165 -8.18 -15.28 3.22
C ASN A 165 -6.88 -16.11 3.27
N CYS A 166 -5.82 -15.67 2.59
CA CYS A 166 -4.53 -16.35 2.61
C CYS A 166 -3.62 -15.82 3.73
N LEU A 167 -2.84 -16.71 4.30
CA LEU A 167 -1.76 -16.40 5.23
C LEU A 167 -0.43 -16.58 4.50
N ILE A 168 0.35 -15.52 4.39
CA ILE A 168 1.66 -15.53 3.77
C ILE A 168 2.73 -15.57 4.85
N GLY A 169 3.50 -16.67 4.88
CA GLY A 169 4.59 -16.83 5.84
C GLY A 169 5.70 -15.81 5.65
N LEU A 170 6.34 -15.42 6.75
CA LEU A 170 7.44 -14.43 6.73
C LEU A 170 8.58 -14.88 5.79
N GLY A 171 9.24 -13.91 5.16
CA GLY A 171 10.36 -14.15 4.24
C GLY A 171 10.00 -14.85 2.92
N SER A 172 8.71 -14.99 2.61
CA SER A 172 8.27 -15.68 1.39
C SER A 172 8.55 -14.86 0.13
N VAL A 173 8.94 -15.56 -0.96
CA VAL A 173 9.16 -14.96 -2.28
C VAL A 173 8.08 -15.45 -3.24
N ILE A 174 7.12 -14.58 -3.50
CA ILE A 174 5.91 -14.86 -4.28
C ILE A 174 6.16 -14.48 -5.74
N THR A 175 6.40 -15.48 -6.59
CA THR A 175 6.70 -15.31 -8.01
C THR A 175 5.53 -15.67 -8.93
N ASN A 176 4.53 -16.35 -8.40
CA ASN A 176 3.35 -16.80 -9.16
C ASN A 176 2.07 -16.34 -8.45
N SER A 177 0.99 -16.28 -9.21
CA SER A 177 -0.35 -16.03 -8.65
C SER A 177 -0.89 -17.27 -7.95
N PHE A 178 -1.77 -17.05 -6.95
CA PHE A 178 -2.44 -18.09 -6.21
C PHE A 178 -3.95 -17.90 -6.31
N ASP A 179 -4.62 -18.84 -6.98
CA ASP A 179 -6.07 -18.84 -7.16
C ASP A 179 -6.81 -19.61 -6.06
N THR A 180 -6.06 -20.22 -5.14
CA THR A 180 -6.60 -20.92 -3.96
C THR A 180 -6.83 -19.92 -2.83
N GLU A 181 -8.02 -19.92 -2.28
CA GLU A 181 -8.39 -19.16 -1.09
C GLU A 181 -8.15 -19.99 0.20
N ASN A 182 -8.21 -19.33 1.36
CA ASN A 182 -8.14 -19.99 2.67
C ASN A 182 -6.90 -20.90 2.80
N CYS A 183 -5.73 -20.40 2.39
CA CYS A 183 -4.53 -21.22 2.37
C CYS A 183 -3.32 -20.55 3.03
N LEU A 184 -2.39 -21.38 3.47
CA LEU A 184 -1.05 -20.97 3.89
C LEU A 184 -0.09 -21.07 2.73
N ILE A 185 0.54 -19.95 2.41
CA ILE A 185 1.53 -19.80 1.34
C ILE A 185 2.86 -19.41 1.96
N LEU A 186 3.91 -20.18 1.72
CA LEU A 186 5.25 -19.84 2.21
C LEU A 186 6.37 -20.44 1.38
N GLY A 187 7.57 -19.93 1.56
CA GLY A 187 8.81 -20.43 0.94
C GLY A 187 9.43 -19.52 -0.10
N ASN A 188 10.55 -19.95 -0.66
CA ASN A 188 11.26 -19.31 -1.77
C ASN A 188 11.70 -20.36 -2.81
N PRO A 189 11.01 -20.46 -3.98
CA PRO A 189 9.76 -19.76 -4.30
C PRO A 189 8.58 -20.24 -3.44
N ALA A 190 7.63 -19.34 -3.19
CA ALA A 190 6.48 -19.64 -2.35
C ALA A 190 5.52 -20.65 -3.00
N LYS A 191 4.94 -21.52 -2.17
CA LYS A 191 3.96 -22.53 -2.56
C LYS A 191 2.84 -22.60 -1.54
N VAL A 192 1.67 -23.10 -1.94
CA VAL A 192 0.62 -23.48 -0.99
C VAL A 192 1.11 -24.70 -0.20
N VAL A 193 1.24 -24.57 1.10
CA VAL A 193 1.67 -25.66 2.01
C VAL A 193 0.53 -26.23 2.83
N LYS A 194 -0.56 -25.49 2.96
CA LYS A 194 -1.78 -25.95 3.59
C LYS A 194 -2.98 -25.23 3.00
N ALA A 195 -4.01 -25.98 2.63
CA ALA A 195 -5.30 -25.47 2.19
C ALA A 195 -6.33 -25.54 3.31
N GLU A 196 -7.50 -24.91 3.08
CA GLU A 196 -8.66 -24.95 3.98
C GLU A 196 -8.36 -24.47 5.40
N ILE A 197 -7.46 -23.47 5.52
CA ILE A 197 -7.18 -22.87 6.81
C ILE A 197 -8.20 -21.78 7.14
N ASN A 198 -8.54 -21.63 8.40
CA ASN A 198 -9.25 -20.46 8.92
C ASN A 198 -8.33 -19.75 9.93
N TRP A 199 -7.37 -19.02 9.41
CA TRP A 199 -6.36 -18.36 10.24
C TRP A 199 -6.94 -17.22 11.11
N ARG A 200 -8.16 -16.75 10.80
CA ARG A 200 -8.85 -15.72 11.57
C ARG A 200 -9.78 -16.24 12.66
N LYS A 201 -9.99 -17.55 12.76
CA LYS A 201 -10.99 -18.13 13.66
C LYS A 201 -10.82 -17.70 15.12
N ASN A 202 -9.62 -17.35 15.53
CA ASN A 202 -9.27 -16.98 16.89
C ASN A 202 -8.67 -15.55 17.01
N TRP A 203 -9.01 -14.66 16.08
CA TRP A 203 -8.52 -13.27 16.04
C TRP A 203 -9.61 -12.29 16.45
#